data_8f7550450d1888c16a9c10600d7f471b
#
_entry.id   8f7550450d1888c16a9c10600d7f471b
#
_cell.length_a   1.000
_cell.length_b   1.000
_cell.length_c   1.000
_cell.angle_alpha   90.00
_cell.angle_beta   90.00
_cell.angle_gamma   90.00
#
_symmetry.space_group_name_H-M   'P 1'
#
loop_
_entity.id
_entity.type
_entity.pdbx_description
1 polymer ?
#
loop_
_entity_poly.entity_id
_entity_poly.type
_entity_poly.pdbx_seq_one_letter_code
_entity_poly.pdbx_strand_id
1 'polypeptide(L)'
;MQAKSFKGTTPEQIETALQENMSDGYKPSLAIVLVSMKQDRNAIRKIFTDAGIAIFGASTNGNFIDDTVELNATSVLLMDIDPKHFSILFEEYPEKNYREVAQGIAQKALQEFTHPAFFIAGSHIETDAEALLFGFADVVGEQIN
;
A
#
# COMPACT_ATOMS: atom_id res chain seq x y z
N MET A 1 -6.97 7.90 -15.01
CA MET A 1 -6.47 7.74 -13.63
C MET A 1 -5.95 9.08 -13.15
N GLN A 2 -6.46 9.58 -12.04
CA GLN A 2 -6.00 10.77 -11.33
C GLN A 2 -5.41 10.33 -10.01
N ALA A 3 -4.39 11.05 -9.52
CA ALA A 3 -3.81 10.81 -8.21
C ALA A 3 -3.69 12.14 -7.46
N LYS A 4 -3.88 12.09 -6.14
CA LYS A 4 -3.70 13.23 -5.23
C LYS A 4 -2.95 12.76 -3.99
N SER A 5 -2.06 13.57 -3.47
CA SER A 5 -1.31 13.27 -2.25
C SER A 5 -1.56 14.30 -1.16
N PHE A 6 -1.51 13.85 0.08
CA PHE A 6 -1.59 14.71 1.26
C PHE A 6 -0.92 14.05 2.46
N LYS A 7 -0.73 14.81 3.53
CA LYS A 7 -0.19 14.35 4.80
C LYS A 7 -0.95 14.90 5.98
N GLY A 8 -0.83 14.23 7.11
CA GLY A 8 -1.36 14.70 8.39
C GLY A 8 -0.61 14.06 9.56
N THR A 9 -0.63 14.75 10.70
CA THR A 9 0.03 14.30 11.93
C THR A 9 -0.95 13.75 12.97
N THR A 10 -2.26 13.83 12.69
CA THR A 10 -3.33 13.23 13.51
C THR A 10 -4.40 12.61 12.61
N PRO A 11 -5.22 11.67 13.12
CA PRO A 11 -6.34 11.09 12.37
C PRO A 11 -7.33 12.18 11.87
N GLU A 12 -7.61 13.20 12.67
CA GLU A 12 -8.53 14.28 12.31
C GLU A 12 -8.00 15.11 11.13
N GLN A 13 -6.68 15.36 11.08
CA GLN A 13 -6.07 16.03 9.93
C GLN A 13 -6.15 15.17 8.67
N ILE A 14 -5.96 13.84 8.78
CA ILE A 14 -6.11 12.91 7.68
C ILE A 14 -7.55 12.89 7.17
N GLU A 15 -8.53 12.86 8.06
CA GLU A 15 -9.95 12.88 7.69
C GLU A 15 -10.33 14.17 6.97
N THR A 16 -9.91 15.31 7.52
CA THR A 16 -10.15 16.64 6.91
C THR A 16 -9.52 16.72 5.53
N ALA A 17 -8.24 16.33 5.40
CA ALA A 17 -7.55 16.36 4.12
C ALA A 17 -8.17 15.39 3.09
N LEU A 18 -8.67 14.23 3.51
CA LEU A 18 -9.40 13.32 2.64
C LEU A 18 -10.68 13.98 2.10
N GLN A 19 -11.48 14.58 2.97
CA GLN A 19 -12.72 15.28 2.59
C GLN A 19 -12.45 16.44 1.62
N GLU A 20 -11.42 17.25 1.89
CA GLU A 20 -11.00 18.35 1.00
C GLU A 20 -10.60 17.84 -0.39
N ASN A 21 -9.82 16.76 -0.44
CA ASN A 21 -9.38 16.16 -1.71
C ASN A 21 -10.52 15.55 -2.52
N MET A 22 -11.63 15.18 -1.88
CA MET A 22 -12.83 14.63 -2.53
C MET A 22 -13.90 15.69 -2.84
N SER A 23 -13.72 16.93 -2.38
CA SER A 23 -14.73 18.01 -2.48
C SER A 23 -15.07 18.42 -3.91
N ASP A 24 -14.17 18.20 -4.87
CA ASP A 24 -14.34 18.48 -6.31
C ASP A 24 -15.03 17.35 -7.09
N GLY A 25 -15.51 16.32 -6.39
CA GLY A 25 -16.14 15.12 -6.97
C GLY A 25 -15.14 14.02 -7.32
N TYR A 26 -13.86 14.14 -6.95
CA TYR A 26 -12.88 13.09 -7.07
C TYR A 26 -13.27 11.87 -6.21
N LYS A 27 -13.23 10.68 -6.79
CA LYS A 27 -13.66 9.43 -6.16
C LYS A 27 -12.54 8.41 -6.15
N PRO A 28 -11.60 8.49 -5.21
CA PRO A 28 -10.53 7.52 -5.10
C PRO A 28 -11.06 6.14 -4.71
N SER A 29 -10.49 5.10 -5.27
CA SER A 29 -10.80 3.70 -4.96
C SER A 29 -9.67 3.02 -4.19
N LEU A 30 -8.44 3.56 -4.27
CA LEU A 30 -7.26 3.03 -3.61
C LEU A 30 -6.49 4.15 -2.92
N ALA A 31 -6.04 3.89 -1.69
CA ALA A 31 -5.11 4.71 -0.94
C ALA A 31 -3.84 3.93 -0.64
N ILE A 32 -2.68 4.48 -1.00
CA ILE A 32 -1.39 4.04 -0.45
C ILE A 32 -1.11 4.89 0.78
N VAL A 33 -0.98 4.23 1.94
CA VAL A 33 -0.88 4.88 3.25
C VAL A 33 0.41 4.48 3.94
N LEU A 34 1.32 5.40 4.08
CA LEU A 34 2.55 5.21 4.86
C LEU A 34 2.38 5.92 6.21
N VAL A 35 2.18 5.13 7.26
CA VAL A 35 1.80 5.63 8.58
C VAL A 35 2.98 5.60 9.55
N SER A 36 3.22 6.69 10.25
CA SER A 36 4.20 6.69 11.35
C SER A 36 3.79 5.72 12.45
N MET A 37 4.77 4.99 13.01
CA MET A 37 4.53 4.07 14.14
C MET A 37 3.95 4.77 15.38
N LYS A 38 4.04 6.09 15.47
CA LYS A 38 3.50 6.89 16.58
C LYS A 38 2.04 7.28 16.40
N GLN A 39 1.47 7.03 15.22
CA GLN A 39 0.09 7.37 14.89
C GLN A 39 -0.89 6.26 15.28
N ASP A 40 -2.14 6.61 15.52
CA ASP A 40 -3.22 5.63 15.68
C ASP A 40 -3.61 5.03 14.33
N ARG A 41 -2.97 3.89 14.02
CA ARG A 41 -3.18 3.15 12.78
C ARG A 41 -4.63 2.66 12.60
N ASN A 42 -5.31 2.33 13.71
CA ASN A 42 -6.69 1.87 13.65
C ASN A 42 -7.65 3.00 13.30
N ALA A 43 -7.47 4.17 13.91
CA ALA A 43 -8.26 5.35 13.57
C ALA A 43 -8.04 5.74 12.10
N ILE A 44 -6.79 5.80 11.64
CA ILE A 44 -6.48 6.12 10.23
C ILE A 44 -7.08 5.08 9.28
N ARG A 45 -6.92 3.78 9.54
CA ARG A 45 -7.55 2.73 8.73
C ARG A 45 -9.06 2.92 8.64
N LYS A 46 -9.72 3.22 9.76
CA LYS A 46 -11.16 3.41 9.82
C LYS A 46 -11.65 4.54 8.90
N ILE A 47 -10.94 5.66 8.82
CA ILE A 47 -11.27 6.80 7.95
C ILE A 47 -11.43 6.35 6.48
N PHE A 48 -10.46 5.62 5.95
CA PHE A 48 -10.52 5.14 4.57
C PHE A 48 -11.56 4.03 4.36
N THR A 49 -11.69 3.13 5.34
CA THR A 49 -12.70 2.06 5.29
C THR A 49 -14.11 2.62 5.27
N ASP A 50 -14.39 3.62 6.11
CA ASP A 50 -15.71 4.28 6.16
C ASP A 50 -16.00 5.07 4.86
N ALA A 51 -14.97 5.55 4.19
CA ALA A 51 -15.07 6.18 2.87
C ALA A 51 -15.17 5.18 1.69
N GLY A 52 -15.10 3.88 1.96
CA GLY A 52 -15.15 2.84 0.92
C GLY A 52 -13.89 2.75 0.05
N ILE A 53 -12.75 3.23 0.54
CA ILE A 53 -11.48 3.26 -0.16
C ILE A 53 -10.61 2.08 0.29
N ALA A 54 -10.14 1.27 -0.66
CA ALA A 54 -9.20 0.18 -0.38
C ALA A 54 -7.85 0.75 0.08
N ILE A 55 -7.18 0.08 1.02
CA ILE A 55 -5.92 0.54 1.60
C ILE A 55 -4.81 -0.45 1.29
N PHE A 56 -3.76 0.01 0.64
CA PHE A 56 -2.45 -0.62 0.69
C PHE A 56 -1.54 0.26 1.56
N GLY A 57 -0.94 -0.31 2.63
CA GLY A 57 -0.18 0.53 3.54
C GLY A 57 0.83 -0.20 4.38
N ALA A 58 1.77 0.57 4.91
CA ALA A 58 2.78 0.10 5.82
C ALA A 58 3.08 1.12 6.92
N SER A 59 3.54 0.64 8.08
CA SER A 59 4.13 1.50 9.08
C SER A 59 5.56 1.87 8.71
N THR A 60 5.98 3.09 9.02
CA THR A 60 7.29 3.60 8.68
C THR A 60 7.87 4.47 9.80
N ASN A 61 9.19 4.55 9.86
CA ASN A 61 9.91 5.43 10.78
C ASN A 61 10.08 6.86 10.23
N GLY A 62 9.81 7.07 8.95
CA GLY A 62 9.87 8.39 8.30
C GLY A 62 9.14 8.35 6.97
N ASN A 63 8.48 9.45 6.64
CA ASN A 63 7.75 9.65 5.42
C ASN A 63 8.33 10.83 4.66
N PHE A 64 8.25 10.80 3.38
CA PHE A 64 8.44 11.99 2.55
C PHE A 64 7.23 12.18 1.66
N ILE A 65 6.91 13.41 1.42
CA ILE A 65 5.91 13.86 0.46
C ILE A 65 6.41 15.17 -0.12
N ASP A 66 6.37 15.29 -1.43
CA ASP A 66 6.99 16.36 -2.19
C ASP A 66 8.48 16.50 -1.81
N ASP A 67 8.89 17.65 -1.28
CA ASP A 67 10.28 17.96 -0.90
C ASP A 67 10.52 17.91 0.62
N THR A 68 9.55 17.42 1.41
CA THR A 68 9.64 17.41 2.87
C THR A 68 9.75 16.01 3.45
N VAL A 69 10.56 15.85 4.49
CA VAL A 69 10.68 14.62 5.29
C VAL A 69 10.02 14.82 6.64
N GLU A 70 9.13 13.92 7.00
CA GLU A 70 8.35 13.96 8.24
C GLU A 70 8.53 12.66 9.03
N LEU A 71 8.86 12.78 10.33
CA LEU A 71 9.07 11.61 11.19
C LEU A 71 7.80 11.12 11.88
N ASN A 72 6.79 11.98 12.01
CA ASN A 72 5.58 11.70 12.79
C ASN A 72 4.29 11.84 11.99
N ALA A 73 4.38 12.01 10.67
CA ALA A 73 3.23 12.17 9.81
C ALA A 73 2.76 10.82 9.22
N THR A 74 1.54 10.81 8.72
CA THR A 74 1.04 9.84 7.76
C THR A 74 1.02 10.50 6.40
N SER A 75 1.63 9.85 5.41
CA SER A 75 1.57 10.25 4.00
C SER A 75 0.59 9.38 3.25
N VAL A 76 -0.23 9.99 2.43
CA VAL A 76 -1.30 9.33 1.68
C VAL A 76 -1.21 9.69 0.21
N LEU A 77 -1.29 8.67 -0.65
CA LEU A 77 -1.51 8.82 -2.08
C LEU A 77 -2.88 8.20 -2.42
N LEU A 78 -3.81 9.01 -2.88
CA LEU A 78 -5.10 8.56 -3.38
C LEU A 78 -5.04 8.32 -4.89
N MET A 79 -5.73 7.29 -5.36
CA MET A 79 -5.85 6.99 -6.79
C MET A 79 -7.28 6.59 -7.15
N ASP A 80 -7.79 7.08 -8.28
CA ASP A 80 -9.07 6.68 -8.89
C ASP A 80 -8.84 5.55 -9.90
N ILE A 81 -8.27 4.45 -9.47
CA ILE A 81 -8.04 3.27 -10.31
C ILE A 81 -9.27 2.35 -10.28
N ASP A 82 -9.71 1.86 -11.46
CA ASP A 82 -10.83 0.90 -11.50
C ASP A 82 -10.49 -0.33 -10.63
N PRO A 83 -11.34 -0.71 -9.66
CA PRO A 83 -11.08 -1.83 -8.75
C PRO A 83 -10.74 -3.16 -9.42
N LYS A 84 -11.17 -3.36 -10.68
CA LYS A 84 -10.80 -4.57 -11.45
C LYS A 84 -9.33 -4.60 -11.91
N HIS A 85 -8.58 -3.50 -11.75
CA HIS A 85 -7.18 -3.38 -12.15
C HIS A 85 -6.20 -3.49 -10.98
N PHE A 86 -6.66 -3.75 -9.77
CA PHE A 86 -5.77 -4.02 -8.65
C PHE A 86 -6.38 -5.04 -7.68
N SER A 87 -5.52 -5.74 -6.97
CA SER A 87 -5.87 -6.61 -5.85
C SER A 87 -4.88 -6.39 -4.72
N ILE A 88 -5.35 -6.40 -3.48
CA ILE A 88 -4.49 -6.26 -2.30
C ILE A 88 -4.37 -7.62 -1.64
N LEU A 89 -3.18 -8.18 -1.67
CA LEU A 89 -2.85 -9.46 -1.08
C LEU A 89 -2.00 -9.24 0.17
N PHE A 90 -2.30 -9.97 1.23
CA PHE A 90 -1.56 -9.96 2.48
C PHE A 90 -1.23 -11.38 2.89
N GLU A 91 0.03 -11.64 3.18
CA GLU A 91 0.50 -12.93 3.71
C GLU A 91 1.48 -12.71 4.84
N GLU A 92 1.39 -13.54 5.85
CA GLU A 92 2.36 -13.60 6.94
C GLU A 92 3.41 -14.67 6.67
N TYR A 93 4.63 -14.46 7.15
CA TYR A 93 5.75 -15.40 6.97
C TYR A 93 6.50 -15.67 8.28
N PRO A 94 5.83 -16.21 9.32
CA PRO A 94 6.44 -16.43 10.61
C PRO A 94 7.64 -17.40 10.56
N GLU A 95 7.66 -18.30 9.59
CA GLU A 95 8.72 -19.30 9.37
C GLU A 95 9.86 -18.79 8.46
N LYS A 96 9.82 -17.52 8.06
CA LYS A 96 10.79 -16.89 7.13
C LYS A 96 10.91 -17.60 5.77
N ASN A 97 9.85 -18.25 5.35
CA ASN A 97 9.72 -18.92 4.05
C ASN A 97 9.38 -17.95 2.91
N TYR A 98 10.16 -16.89 2.77
CA TYR A 98 9.92 -15.74 1.88
C TYR A 98 9.64 -16.12 0.44
N ARG A 99 10.43 -17.06 -0.12
CA ARG A 99 10.30 -17.50 -1.52
C ARG A 99 8.96 -18.19 -1.77
N GLU A 100 8.55 -19.10 -0.88
CA GLU A 100 7.29 -19.83 -0.99
C GLU A 100 6.07 -18.90 -0.84
N VAL A 101 6.14 -17.95 0.10
CA VAL A 101 5.09 -16.95 0.28
C VAL A 101 4.96 -16.07 -0.96
N ALA A 102 6.07 -15.62 -1.53
CA ALA A 102 6.07 -14.83 -2.77
C ALA A 102 5.50 -15.62 -3.95
N GLN A 103 5.84 -16.91 -4.09
CA GLN A 103 5.25 -17.79 -5.09
C GLN A 103 3.73 -17.90 -4.92
N GLY A 104 3.25 -18.06 -3.68
CA GLY A 104 1.82 -18.12 -3.38
C GLY A 104 1.07 -16.84 -3.76
N ILE A 105 1.65 -15.66 -3.46
CA ILE A 105 1.10 -14.36 -3.85
C ILE A 105 1.07 -14.24 -5.39
N ALA A 106 2.17 -14.58 -6.07
CA ALA A 106 2.25 -14.51 -7.52
C ALA A 106 1.22 -15.44 -8.21
N GLN A 107 1.02 -16.64 -7.68
CA GLN A 107 0.01 -17.58 -8.19
C GLN A 107 -1.41 -17.01 -8.02
N LYS A 108 -1.74 -16.40 -6.88
CA LYS A 108 -3.03 -15.72 -6.68
C LYS A 108 -3.22 -14.57 -7.66
N ALA A 109 -2.19 -13.75 -7.86
CA ALA A 109 -2.25 -12.64 -8.81
C ALA A 109 -2.50 -13.10 -10.26
N LEU A 110 -1.89 -14.21 -10.69
CA LEU A 110 -2.11 -14.79 -12.04
C LEU A 110 -3.51 -15.39 -12.24
N GLN A 111 -4.27 -15.64 -11.17
CA GLN A 111 -5.68 -16.02 -11.28
C GLN A 111 -6.57 -14.84 -11.66
N GLU A 112 -6.16 -13.62 -11.32
CA GLU A 112 -6.92 -12.40 -11.56
C GLU A 112 -6.38 -11.59 -12.75
N PHE A 113 -5.06 -11.62 -12.99
CA PHE A 113 -4.38 -10.78 -13.96
C PHE A 113 -3.51 -11.59 -14.90
N THR A 114 -3.56 -11.31 -16.20
CA THR A 114 -2.71 -11.97 -17.20
C THR A 114 -1.24 -11.55 -17.08
N HIS A 115 -0.98 -10.28 -16.78
CA HIS A 115 0.35 -9.70 -16.63
C HIS A 115 0.38 -8.79 -15.40
N PRO A 116 0.44 -9.37 -14.18
CA PRO A 116 0.43 -8.58 -12.96
C PRO A 116 1.74 -7.80 -12.79
N ALA A 117 1.64 -6.55 -12.35
CA ALA A 117 2.74 -5.80 -11.76
C ALA A 117 2.58 -5.80 -10.23
N PHE A 118 3.70 -5.85 -9.50
CA PHE A 118 3.68 -5.97 -8.05
C PHE A 118 4.22 -4.71 -7.36
N PHE A 119 3.45 -4.19 -6.42
CA PHE A 119 3.91 -3.18 -5.48
C PHE A 119 3.97 -3.83 -4.10
N ILE A 120 5.18 -3.96 -3.53
CA ILE A 120 5.45 -4.78 -2.36
C ILE A 120 5.86 -3.89 -1.19
N ALA A 121 5.27 -4.14 -0.02
CA ALA A 121 5.73 -3.59 1.25
C ALA A 121 6.02 -4.75 2.22
N GLY A 122 7.21 -4.76 2.78
CA GLY A 122 7.63 -5.76 3.76
C GLY A 122 8.48 -5.14 4.87
N SER A 123 8.75 -5.90 5.94
CA SER A 123 9.65 -5.48 7.00
C SER A 123 11.09 -5.49 6.48
N HIS A 124 11.79 -4.36 6.53
CA HIS A 124 13.17 -4.27 6.03
C HIS A 124 14.21 -4.93 6.93
N ILE A 125 13.90 -5.16 8.21
CA ILE A 125 14.88 -5.67 9.20
C ILE A 125 15.01 -7.19 9.12
N GLU A 126 13.95 -7.89 8.77
CA GLU A 126 13.89 -9.37 8.83
C GLU A 126 13.58 -10.01 7.47
N THR A 127 13.27 -9.23 6.44
CA THR A 127 12.86 -9.75 5.15
C THR A 127 14.05 -10.01 4.24
N ASP A 128 14.16 -11.24 3.76
CA ASP A 128 15.04 -11.57 2.65
C ASP A 128 14.38 -11.14 1.34
N ALA A 129 14.71 -9.92 0.91
CA ALA A 129 14.15 -9.32 -0.29
C ALA A 129 14.55 -10.09 -1.57
N GLU A 130 15.74 -10.69 -1.61
CA GLU A 130 16.21 -11.49 -2.73
C GLU A 130 15.37 -12.77 -2.87
N ALA A 131 15.12 -13.47 -1.76
CA ALA A 131 14.26 -14.64 -1.75
C ALA A 131 12.82 -14.32 -2.18
N LEU A 132 12.27 -13.15 -1.77
CA LEU A 132 10.96 -12.68 -2.24
C LEU A 132 10.97 -12.46 -3.76
N LEU A 133 11.94 -11.74 -4.30
CA LEU A 133 12.04 -11.48 -5.74
C LEU A 133 12.16 -12.76 -6.56
N PHE A 134 12.98 -13.70 -6.11
CA PHE A 134 13.06 -15.01 -6.76
C PHE A 134 11.75 -15.78 -6.71
N GLY A 135 11.01 -15.69 -5.59
CA GLY A 135 9.69 -16.31 -5.48
C GLY A 135 8.68 -15.78 -6.51
N PHE A 136 8.67 -14.47 -6.74
CA PHE A 136 7.87 -13.87 -7.81
C PHE A 136 8.35 -14.32 -9.20
N ALA A 137 9.67 -14.25 -9.46
CA ALA A 137 10.26 -14.61 -10.74
C ALA A 137 10.00 -16.08 -11.11
N ASP A 138 10.03 -17.01 -10.16
CA ASP A 138 9.72 -18.43 -10.36
C ASP A 138 8.32 -18.66 -10.98
N VAL A 139 7.38 -17.77 -10.71
CA VAL A 139 5.98 -17.91 -11.10
C VAL A 139 5.63 -17.05 -12.32
N VAL A 140 6.08 -15.79 -12.35
CA VAL A 140 5.73 -14.83 -13.42
C VAL A 140 6.81 -14.71 -14.49
N GLY A 141 7.97 -15.37 -14.30
CA GLY A 141 9.13 -15.30 -15.19
C GLY A 141 10.05 -14.11 -14.86
N GLU A 142 11.18 -14.03 -15.58
CA GLU A 142 12.23 -13.05 -15.30
C GLU A 142 11.84 -11.58 -15.62
N GLN A 143 10.76 -11.36 -16.33
CA GLN A 143 10.24 -9.99 -16.59
C GLN A 143 9.25 -9.59 -15.49
N ILE A 144 9.80 -9.27 -14.33
CA ILE A 144 9.03 -8.62 -13.26
C ILE A 144 8.97 -7.12 -13.61
N ASN A 145 7.80 -6.66 -14.04
CA ASN A 145 7.53 -5.25 -14.27
C ASN A 145 7.05 -4.58 -12.98
#